data_220ade86335c3205395bbb0e8453ed2a
#
_entry.id   220ade86335c3205395bbb0e8453ed2a
#
_cell.length_a   1.000
_cell.length_b   1.000
_cell.length_c   1.000
_cell.angle_alpha   90.00
_cell.angle_beta   90.00
_cell.angle_gamma   90.00
#
_symmetry.space_group_name_H-M   'P 1'
#
loop_
_entity.id
_entity.type
_entity.pdbx_description
1 polymer ?
#
loop_
_entity_poly.entity_id
_entity_poly.type
_entity_poly.pdbx_seq_one_letter_code
_entity_poly.pdbx_strand_id
1 'polypeptide(L)'
;MIGKASRVASSVSALGSVLLTAAGGSAEGRAATPSIFAPVSTPAFAIRELAMFVLGITGVIFVVVAGLGVYVLVRFRRRRGDDRTEPPQVYGSRQIELAWTVVPLLIVAVLFLVTARYIYGVEGHRSREGALEVTVIGHQWWWEIRYPTLGIVTANELHVPVSDAARPTPTFLTVQSADVAHSFWIPQLAGKMDAIPNKTNRLWIEPLQPGTYVGQCAEYCGIQHAGMLLTAVVHSQDEFTRWAAAQQAPARNDGDVQRGRTLFMSLACSSCHTVQGTPGNGVFGPDLTHLMSRATLGAGVMPNSPENLRRWLDNPTALKQGALMPAMKLSPEELNDLTAYLLTLR
;
A
#
# COMPACT_ATOMS: atom_id res chain seq x y z
N MET A 1 -1.63 26.87 70.65
CA MET A 1 -1.95 27.70 69.45
C MET A 1 -1.56 26.89 68.26
N ILE A 2 -2.44 26.02 67.76
CA ILE A 2 -3.44 26.24 66.73
C ILE A 2 -2.79 26.74 65.40
N GLY A 3 -2.77 25.81 64.41
CA GLY A 3 -3.05 26.10 63.01
C GLY A 3 -1.89 26.07 62.04
N LYS A 4 -1.84 25.02 61.26
CA LYS A 4 -2.15 24.91 59.82
C LYS A 4 -1.67 23.56 59.24
N ALA A 5 -2.40 22.55 59.47
CA ALA A 5 -2.48 21.42 58.53
C ALA A 5 -3.66 21.72 57.62
N SER A 6 -3.48 21.78 56.33
CA SER A 6 -4.48 21.69 55.27
C SER A 6 -3.98 22.45 54.03
N ARG A 7 -3.61 21.73 53.05
CA ARG A 7 -3.82 21.89 51.58
C ARG A 7 -2.71 21.25 50.74
N VAL A 8 -2.69 19.96 50.67
CA VAL A 8 -2.16 19.24 49.51
C VAL A 8 -3.01 17.98 49.36
N ALA A 9 -4.23 18.18 48.95
CA ALA A 9 -5.10 17.09 48.51
C ALA A 9 -6.17 17.67 47.58
N SER A 10 -5.81 18.06 46.35
CA SER A 10 -6.77 18.37 45.28
C SER A 10 -6.02 18.68 43.99
N SER A 11 -5.44 17.72 43.33
CA SER A 11 -5.03 17.84 41.92
C SER A 11 -4.65 16.50 41.26
N VAL A 12 -5.36 15.42 41.62
CA VAL A 12 -5.26 14.17 40.89
C VAL A 12 -6.68 13.68 40.55
N SER A 13 -7.41 14.50 39.78
CA SER A 13 -8.71 14.10 39.23
C SER A 13 -9.04 14.95 38.02
N ALA A 14 -8.22 14.84 36.96
CA ALA A 14 -8.57 15.38 35.63
C ALA A 14 -7.78 14.65 34.53
N LEU A 15 -7.75 13.32 34.59
CA LEU A 15 -7.29 12.47 33.46
C LEU A 15 -8.37 11.41 33.24
N GLY A 16 -9.53 11.87 32.87
CA GLY A 16 -10.65 11.02 32.54
C GLY A 16 -11.47 11.65 31.44
N SER A 17 -11.58 10.95 30.32
CA SER A 17 -12.60 11.13 29.29
C SER A 17 -12.33 12.19 28.24
N VAL A 18 -11.36 11.93 27.35
CA VAL A 18 -11.50 12.37 25.96
C VAL A 18 -12.37 11.31 25.24
N LEU A 19 -13.67 11.48 25.33
CA LEU A 19 -14.63 10.85 24.45
C LEU A 19 -14.43 11.45 23.05
N LEU A 20 -13.79 10.69 22.15
CA LEU A 20 -13.87 10.94 20.72
C LEU A 20 -15.34 10.72 20.29
N THR A 21 -16.10 11.78 20.22
CA THR A 21 -17.33 11.81 19.44
C THR A 21 -16.93 11.74 17.97
N ALA A 22 -16.99 10.55 17.40
CA ALA A 22 -16.96 10.37 15.96
C ALA A 22 -18.21 11.05 15.37
N ALA A 23 -18.05 12.25 14.84
CA ALA A 23 -19.04 12.89 14.01
C ALA A 23 -19.20 12.02 12.75
N GLY A 24 -20.37 11.38 12.61
CA GLY A 24 -20.78 10.68 11.40
C GLY A 24 -20.97 11.68 10.26
N GLY A 25 -19.90 12.01 9.57
CA GLY A 25 -19.94 12.64 8.26
C GLY A 25 -20.00 11.52 7.22
N SER A 26 -21.00 11.56 6.35
CA SER A 26 -21.12 10.74 5.15
C SER A 26 -19.82 10.80 4.37
N ALA A 27 -19.09 9.66 4.35
CA ALA A 27 -17.81 9.54 3.66
C ALA A 27 -18.06 9.34 2.15
N GLU A 28 -18.37 10.41 1.44
CA GLU A 28 -18.20 10.44 0.00
C GLU A 28 -16.71 10.45 -0.34
N GLY A 29 -16.21 9.32 -0.88
CA GLY A 29 -15.09 9.28 -1.79
C GLY A 29 -13.65 9.43 -1.23
N ARG A 30 -13.40 9.34 0.07
CA ARG A 30 -12.02 9.32 0.57
C ARG A 30 -11.57 7.87 0.71
N ALA A 31 -10.65 7.43 -0.15
CA ALA A 31 -10.00 6.14 0.01
C ALA A 31 -9.49 5.99 1.46
N ALA A 32 -9.89 4.91 2.13
CA ALA A 32 -9.49 4.67 3.50
C ALA A 32 -7.96 4.67 3.60
N THR A 33 -7.42 5.30 4.63
CA THR A 33 -5.98 5.30 4.88
C THR A 33 -5.50 3.84 4.96
N PRO A 34 -4.46 3.46 4.20
CA PRO A 34 -3.97 2.08 4.21
C PRO A 34 -3.53 1.68 5.61
N SER A 35 -4.00 0.54 6.10
CA SER A 35 -3.71 0.07 7.46
C SER A 35 -3.48 -1.43 7.47
N ILE A 36 -2.34 -1.85 8.03
CA ILE A 36 -2.03 -3.27 8.28
C ILE A 36 -2.92 -3.88 9.38
N PHE A 37 -3.60 -3.06 10.19
CA PHE A 37 -4.49 -3.50 11.27
C PHE A 37 -5.95 -3.66 10.84
N ALA A 38 -6.28 -3.31 9.60
CA ALA A 38 -7.60 -3.46 9.00
C ALA A 38 -7.55 -4.41 7.77
N PRO A 39 -7.11 -5.67 7.94
CA PRO A 39 -6.98 -6.62 6.84
C PRO A 39 -8.34 -6.97 6.25
N VAL A 40 -8.36 -7.22 4.95
CA VAL A 40 -9.54 -7.70 4.21
C VAL A 40 -9.23 -8.90 3.31
N SER A 41 -8.07 -9.52 3.49
CA SER A 41 -7.59 -10.64 2.70
C SER A 41 -6.89 -11.66 3.59
N THR A 42 -7.01 -12.92 3.28
CA THR A 42 -6.48 -14.04 4.09
C THR A 42 -5.00 -13.88 4.45
N PRO A 43 -4.06 -13.55 3.53
CA PRO A 43 -2.66 -13.36 3.92
C PRO A 43 -2.46 -12.13 4.81
N ALA A 44 -3.25 -11.07 4.64
CA ALA A 44 -3.16 -9.89 5.50
C ALA A 44 -3.70 -10.16 6.92
N PHE A 45 -4.72 -11.01 7.08
CA PHE A 45 -5.15 -11.48 8.40
C PHE A 45 -4.05 -12.24 9.12
N ALA A 46 -3.37 -13.17 8.43
CA ALA A 46 -2.26 -13.92 9.00
C ALA A 46 -1.12 -13.00 9.48
N ILE A 47 -0.77 -12.00 8.69
CA ILE A 47 0.25 -10.99 9.06
C ILE A 47 -0.19 -10.19 10.29
N ARG A 48 -1.45 -9.75 10.34
CA ARG A 48 -1.98 -9.03 11.51
C ARG A 48 -1.94 -9.88 12.77
N GLU A 49 -2.34 -11.15 12.72
CA GLU A 49 -2.32 -12.04 13.85
C GLU A 49 -0.90 -12.22 14.42
N LEU A 50 0.07 -12.46 13.54
CA LEU A 50 1.47 -12.53 13.91
C LEU A 50 1.96 -11.20 14.54
N ALA A 51 1.61 -10.06 13.93
CA ALA A 51 1.97 -8.75 14.45
C ALA A 51 1.40 -8.50 15.84
N MET A 52 0.12 -8.83 16.09
CA MET A 52 -0.51 -8.69 17.40
C MET A 52 0.14 -9.60 18.45
N PHE A 53 0.50 -10.83 18.08
CA PHE A 53 1.23 -11.74 18.97
C PHE A 53 2.61 -11.17 19.38
N VAL A 54 3.39 -10.68 18.39
CA VAL A 54 4.70 -10.06 18.64
C VAL A 54 4.57 -8.79 19.50
N LEU A 55 3.59 -7.93 19.20
CA LEU A 55 3.31 -6.72 19.97
C LEU A 55 2.92 -7.04 21.41
N GLY A 56 2.16 -8.12 21.63
CA GLY A 56 1.82 -8.59 22.98
C GLY A 56 3.07 -8.94 23.78
N ILE A 57 3.97 -9.76 23.25
CA ILE A 57 5.24 -10.13 23.89
C ILE A 57 6.08 -8.88 24.15
N THR A 58 6.25 -8.02 23.15
CA THR A 58 7.03 -6.78 23.26
C THR A 58 6.45 -5.85 24.33
N GLY A 59 5.12 -5.75 24.40
CA GLY A 59 4.43 -4.96 25.41
C GLY A 59 4.70 -5.47 26.83
N VAL A 60 4.67 -6.80 27.04
CA VAL A 60 5.02 -7.39 28.34
C VAL A 60 6.48 -7.09 28.71
N ILE A 61 7.41 -7.29 27.80
CA ILE A 61 8.84 -6.97 28.02
C ILE A 61 9.00 -5.48 28.37
N PHE A 62 8.34 -4.60 27.62
CA PHE A 62 8.39 -3.15 27.88
C PHE A 62 7.88 -2.80 29.28
N VAL A 63 6.74 -3.35 29.70
CA VAL A 63 6.16 -3.10 31.03
C VAL A 63 7.09 -3.59 32.15
N VAL A 64 7.69 -4.78 31.98
CA VAL A 64 8.66 -5.31 32.96
C VAL A 64 9.89 -4.43 33.06
N VAL A 65 10.53 -4.09 31.92
CA VAL A 65 11.77 -3.31 31.91
C VAL A 65 11.53 -1.87 32.39
N ALA A 66 10.47 -1.21 31.88
CA ALA A 66 10.10 0.13 32.30
C ALA A 66 9.70 0.17 33.79
N GLY A 67 8.93 -0.81 34.23
CA GLY A 67 8.51 -0.94 35.65
C GLY A 67 9.70 -1.12 36.59
N LEU A 68 10.66 -1.99 36.24
CA LEU A 68 11.90 -2.13 37.00
C LEU A 68 12.74 -0.85 36.99
N GLY A 69 12.82 -0.17 35.83
CA GLY A 69 13.52 1.11 35.72
C GLY A 69 12.90 2.19 36.63
N VAL A 70 11.58 2.33 36.59
CA VAL A 70 10.85 3.27 37.47
C VAL A 70 11.04 2.88 38.96
N TYR A 71 10.94 1.60 39.28
CA TYR A 71 11.18 1.11 40.65
C TYR A 71 12.57 1.52 41.15
N VAL A 72 13.62 1.28 40.37
CA VAL A 72 15.01 1.65 40.72
C VAL A 72 15.15 3.16 40.91
N LEU A 73 14.62 3.96 39.98
CA LEU A 73 14.69 5.42 40.03
C LEU A 73 13.98 5.98 41.27
N VAL A 74 12.84 5.42 41.66
CA VAL A 74 12.06 5.88 42.80
C VAL A 74 12.68 5.38 44.13
N ARG A 75 13.00 4.07 44.17
CA ARG A 75 13.44 3.40 45.40
C ARG A 75 14.86 3.79 45.81
N PHE A 76 15.75 3.98 44.88
CA PHE A 76 17.17 4.27 45.10
C PHE A 76 17.53 5.72 44.78
N ARG A 77 16.55 6.61 44.69
CA ARG A 77 16.76 8.04 44.51
C ARG A 77 17.54 8.61 45.71
N ARG A 78 18.66 9.26 45.44
CA ARG A 78 19.46 9.96 46.45
C ARG A 78 18.68 11.11 47.06
N ARG A 79 18.62 11.19 48.39
CA ARG A 79 17.96 12.28 49.16
C ARG A 79 19.03 13.21 49.70
N ARG A 80 18.64 14.50 49.94
CA ARG A 80 19.52 15.45 50.65
C ARG A 80 19.74 14.90 52.06
N GLY A 81 21.02 14.66 52.44
CA GLY A 81 21.39 14.12 53.75
C GLY A 81 21.74 12.63 53.76
N ASP A 82 21.64 11.93 52.63
CA ASP A 82 22.15 10.54 52.53
C ASP A 82 23.68 10.54 52.76
N ASP A 83 24.13 9.64 53.65
CA ASP A 83 25.55 9.38 53.85
C ASP A 83 26.22 9.00 52.54
N ARG A 84 27.48 9.44 52.36
CA ARG A 84 28.29 9.16 51.18
C ARG A 84 28.86 7.70 51.19
N THR A 85 28.30 6.83 51.98
CA THR A 85 28.73 5.41 52.01
C THR A 85 28.36 4.74 50.67
N GLU A 86 29.34 4.11 50.06
CA GLU A 86 29.11 3.33 48.86
C GLU A 86 28.25 2.09 49.18
N PRO A 87 27.31 1.75 48.34
CA PRO A 87 26.51 0.54 48.53
C PRO A 87 27.43 -0.70 48.43
N PRO A 88 27.05 -1.83 49.10
CA PRO A 88 27.84 -3.06 49.03
C PRO A 88 28.00 -3.51 47.55
N GLN A 89 29.24 -3.82 47.18
CA GLN A 89 29.55 -4.24 45.83
C GLN A 89 29.18 -5.73 45.66
N VAL A 90 28.14 -6.01 44.88
CA VAL A 90 27.68 -7.37 44.56
C VAL A 90 28.12 -7.71 43.13
N TYR A 91 29.03 -8.66 42.98
CA TYR A 91 29.64 -8.99 41.69
C TYR A 91 28.85 -9.96 40.80
N GLY A 92 27.63 -10.30 41.15
CA GLY A 92 26.74 -11.12 40.33
C GLY A 92 25.87 -12.06 41.15
N SER A 93 24.87 -12.63 40.46
CA SER A 93 24.01 -13.68 41.00
C SER A 93 23.73 -14.69 39.92
N ARG A 94 24.24 -15.90 40.07
CA ARG A 94 24.07 -17.00 39.10
C ARG A 94 22.59 -17.27 38.77
N GLN A 95 21.70 -17.09 39.72
CA GLN A 95 20.26 -17.30 39.55
C GLN A 95 19.66 -16.23 38.65
N ILE A 96 20.02 -14.96 38.87
CA ILE A 96 19.55 -13.82 38.05
C ILE A 96 20.15 -13.92 36.63
N GLU A 97 21.44 -14.26 36.53
CA GLU A 97 22.13 -14.46 35.24
C GLU A 97 21.47 -15.54 34.40
N LEU A 98 21.14 -16.68 35.04
CA LEU A 98 20.43 -17.76 34.39
C LEU A 98 19.00 -17.31 33.95
N ALA A 99 18.29 -16.58 34.78
CA ALA A 99 16.95 -16.13 34.47
C ALA A 99 16.91 -15.18 33.28
N TRP A 100 17.78 -14.17 33.23
CA TRP A 100 17.81 -13.22 32.11
C TRP A 100 18.42 -13.80 30.82
N THR A 101 19.04 -14.97 30.86
CA THR A 101 19.53 -15.69 29.68
C THR A 101 18.47 -16.66 29.16
N VAL A 102 17.92 -17.50 30.04
CA VAL A 102 17.01 -18.57 29.63
C VAL A 102 15.65 -18.03 29.17
N VAL A 103 15.09 -17.05 29.90
CA VAL A 103 13.76 -16.52 29.55
C VAL A 103 13.75 -15.86 28.16
N PRO A 104 14.67 -14.95 27.81
CA PRO A 104 14.74 -14.41 26.45
C PRO A 104 15.01 -15.48 25.39
N LEU A 105 15.86 -16.45 25.65
CA LEU A 105 16.13 -17.56 24.74
C LEU A 105 14.86 -18.34 24.39
N LEU A 106 14.04 -18.65 25.38
CA LEU A 106 12.75 -19.33 25.18
C LEU A 106 11.78 -18.45 24.36
N ILE A 107 11.71 -17.14 24.64
CA ILE A 107 10.90 -16.20 23.88
C ILE A 107 11.34 -16.19 22.41
N VAL A 108 12.65 -16.10 22.13
CA VAL A 108 13.18 -16.13 20.76
C VAL A 108 12.85 -17.46 20.06
N ALA A 109 12.96 -18.60 20.76
CA ALA A 109 12.59 -19.90 20.21
C ALA A 109 11.12 -19.98 19.82
N VAL A 110 10.22 -19.47 20.68
CA VAL A 110 8.77 -19.41 20.39
C VAL A 110 8.50 -18.48 19.22
N LEU A 111 9.08 -17.28 19.21
CA LEU A 111 8.93 -16.33 18.09
C LEU A 111 9.39 -16.94 16.77
N PHE A 112 10.53 -17.62 16.77
CA PHE A 112 11.04 -18.31 15.60
C PHE A 112 10.06 -19.35 15.05
N LEU A 113 9.57 -20.25 15.92
CA LEU A 113 8.65 -21.32 15.53
C LEU A 113 7.32 -20.76 14.97
N VAL A 114 6.76 -19.78 15.68
CA VAL A 114 5.51 -19.13 15.26
C VAL A 114 5.69 -18.40 13.93
N THR A 115 6.76 -17.61 13.79
CA THR A 115 7.05 -16.88 12.55
C THR A 115 7.28 -17.86 11.38
N ALA A 116 8.06 -18.91 11.57
CA ALA A 116 8.26 -19.94 10.55
C ALA A 116 6.94 -20.57 10.09
N ARG A 117 6.05 -20.90 11.03
CA ARG A 117 4.70 -21.41 10.70
C ARG A 117 3.91 -20.46 9.81
N TYR A 118 3.91 -19.15 10.12
CA TYR A 118 3.19 -18.15 9.31
C TYR A 118 3.81 -17.97 7.93
N ILE A 119 5.14 -17.94 7.82
CA ILE A 119 5.85 -17.86 6.53
C ILE A 119 5.46 -19.04 5.64
N TYR A 120 5.56 -20.26 6.14
CA TYR A 120 5.17 -21.46 5.38
C TYR A 120 3.69 -21.43 4.97
N GLY A 121 2.81 -20.91 5.82
CA GLY A 121 1.39 -20.76 5.52
C GLY A 121 1.11 -19.75 4.42
N VAL A 122 1.83 -18.64 4.37
CA VAL A 122 1.64 -17.59 3.36
C VAL A 122 2.37 -17.93 2.04
N GLU A 123 3.59 -18.47 2.09
CA GLU A 123 4.39 -18.78 0.88
C GLU A 123 3.98 -20.10 0.20
N GLY A 124 3.37 -21.02 0.93
CA GLY A 124 3.05 -22.37 0.45
C GLY A 124 1.93 -22.47 -0.58
N HIS A 125 1.25 -21.37 -0.90
CA HIS A 125 0.17 -21.37 -1.88
C HIS A 125 0.72 -21.36 -3.31
N ARG A 126 0.38 -22.41 -4.06
CA ARG A 126 0.68 -22.51 -5.50
C ARG A 126 -0.56 -22.15 -6.31
N SER A 127 -0.34 -21.52 -7.47
CA SER A 127 -1.41 -21.29 -8.44
C SER A 127 -2.15 -22.60 -8.73
N ARG A 128 -3.48 -22.52 -8.80
CA ARG A 128 -4.36 -23.63 -9.14
C ARG A 128 -4.92 -23.42 -10.52
N GLU A 129 -5.21 -24.48 -11.21
CA GLU A 129 -5.88 -24.42 -12.50
C GLU A 129 -7.20 -23.63 -12.40
N GLY A 130 -7.39 -22.66 -13.30
CA GLY A 130 -8.54 -21.75 -13.29
C GLY A 130 -8.45 -20.56 -12.32
N ALA A 131 -7.38 -20.41 -11.56
CA ALA A 131 -7.17 -19.21 -10.73
C ALA A 131 -6.84 -17.98 -11.59
N LEU A 132 -7.26 -16.81 -11.15
CA LEU A 132 -6.87 -15.55 -11.79
C LEU A 132 -5.37 -15.31 -11.57
N GLU A 133 -4.64 -15.18 -12.67
CA GLU A 133 -3.23 -14.80 -12.67
C GLU A 133 -3.07 -13.39 -13.23
N VAL A 134 -2.29 -12.57 -12.52
CA VAL A 134 -2.02 -11.19 -12.88
C VAL A 134 -0.51 -10.94 -12.82
N THR A 135 0.02 -10.27 -13.82
CA THR A 135 1.41 -9.80 -13.80
C THR A 135 1.44 -8.31 -13.48
N VAL A 136 2.18 -7.95 -12.44
CA VAL A 136 2.40 -6.58 -11.99
C VAL A 136 3.85 -6.21 -12.30
N ILE A 137 4.06 -5.15 -13.09
CA ILE A 137 5.39 -4.70 -13.50
C ILE A 137 5.59 -3.27 -13.01
N GLY A 138 6.64 -3.05 -12.20
CA GLY A 138 7.04 -1.72 -11.76
C GLY A 138 7.84 -1.00 -12.83
N HIS A 139 7.49 0.25 -13.09
CA HIS A 139 8.22 1.21 -13.93
C HIS A 139 8.48 2.49 -13.13
N GLN A 140 9.43 3.31 -13.49
CA GLN A 140 9.61 4.66 -12.93
C GLN A 140 8.61 5.63 -13.59
N TRP A 141 7.48 6.07 -12.97
CA TRP A 141 7.00 5.74 -11.62
C TRP A 141 5.51 5.45 -11.74
N TRP A 142 5.19 4.25 -12.18
CA TRP A 142 3.84 3.74 -12.38
C TRP A 142 3.83 2.20 -12.36
N TRP A 143 2.65 1.59 -12.26
CA TRP A 143 2.47 0.15 -12.25
C TRP A 143 1.73 -0.29 -13.51
N GLU A 144 2.34 -1.19 -14.26
CA GLU A 144 1.67 -1.90 -15.35
C GLU A 144 1.05 -3.18 -14.80
N ILE A 145 -0.21 -3.44 -15.19
CA ILE A 145 -0.98 -4.60 -14.71
C ILE A 145 -1.51 -5.35 -15.92
N ARG A 146 -1.09 -6.60 -16.05
CA ARG A 146 -1.47 -7.48 -17.15
C ARG A 146 -2.26 -8.66 -16.63
N TYR A 147 -3.32 -9.02 -17.34
CA TYR A 147 -4.13 -10.23 -17.13
C TYR A 147 -3.93 -11.15 -18.33
N PRO A 148 -2.92 -12.05 -18.32
CA PRO A 148 -2.52 -12.81 -19.50
C PRO A 148 -3.65 -13.65 -20.08
N THR A 149 -4.45 -14.31 -19.22
CA THR A 149 -5.56 -15.17 -19.63
C THR A 149 -6.76 -14.40 -20.20
N LEU A 150 -6.87 -13.08 -19.88
CA LEU A 150 -7.96 -12.22 -20.35
C LEU A 150 -7.53 -11.32 -21.51
N GLY A 151 -6.22 -11.23 -21.82
CA GLY A 151 -5.69 -10.31 -22.82
C GLY A 151 -5.83 -8.84 -22.46
N ILE A 152 -5.92 -8.49 -21.15
CA ILE A 152 -6.13 -7.14 -20.65
C ILE A 152 -4.80 -6.56 -20.15
N VAL A 153 -4.53 -5.29 -20.50
CA VAL A 153 -3.44 -4.49 -19.94
C VAL A 153 -4.01 -3.17 -19.41
N THR A 154 -3.71 -2.86 -18.16
CA THR A 154 -4.10 -1.59 -17.52
C THR A 154 -2.96 -1.02 -16.70
N ALA A 155 -3.18 0.10 -16.01
CA ALA A 155 -2.15 0.75 -15.22
C ALA A 155 -2.68 1.30 -13.89
N ASN A 156 -1.89 1.10 -12.83
CA ASN A 156 -2.08 1.66 -11.48
C ASN A 156 -3.34 1.18 -10.73
N GLU A 157 -4.22 0.42 -11.37
CA GLU A 157 -5.43 -0.12 -10.77
C GLU A 157 -5.48 -1.63 -10.98
N LEU A 158 -5.33 -2.39 -9.89
CA LEU A 158 -5.46 -3.84 -9.86
C LEU A 158 -6.93 -4.20 -9.62
N HIS A 159 -7.59 -4.78 -10.61
CA HIS A 159 -8.98 -5.24 -10.51
C HIS A 159 -9.01 -6.74 -10.25
N VAL A 160 -9.68 -7.15 -9.19
CA VAL A 160 -9.79 -8.58 -8.79
C VAL A 160 -11.18 -8.89 -8.28
N PRO A 161 -11.66 -10.13 -8.42
CA PRO A 161 -12.91 -10.53 -7.79
C PRO A 161 -12.70 -10.81 -6.30
N VAL A 162 -13.77 -10.64 -5.51
CA VAL A 162 -13.82 -11.14 -4.14
C VAL A 162 -13.76 -12.67 -4.15
N SER A 163 -13.06 -13.26 -3.18
CA SER A 163 -13.01 -14.72 -3.03
C SER A 163 -14.36 -15.28 -2.59
N ASP A 164 -14.73 -16.43 -3.14
CA ASP A 164 -15.91 -17.16 -2.68
C ASP A 164 -15.60 -17.87 -1.36
N ALA A 165 -16.38 -17.59 -0.32
CA ALA A 165 -16.22 -18.22 0.99
C ALA A 165 -16.41 -19.74 0.98
N ALA A 166 -17.25 -20.27 0.06
CA ALA A 166 -17.50 -21.70 -0.09
C ALA A 166 -16.42 -22.41 -0.93
N ARG A 167 -15.78 -21.66 -1.84
CA ARG A 167 -14.69 -22.13 -2.70
C ARG A 167 -13.61 -21.06 -2.79
N PRO A 168 -12.67 -21.04 -1.86
CA PRO A 168 -11.62 -20.04 -1.87
C PRO A 168 -10.91 -19.92 -3.22
N THR A 169 -10.95 -18.73 -3.81
CA THR A 169 -10.41 -18.41 -5.14
C THR A 169 -9.37 -17.31 -5.04
N PRO A 170 -8.15 -17.63 -4.59
CA PRO A 170 -7.08 -16.63 -4.51
C PRO A 170 -6.67 -16.15 -5.90
N THR A 171 -6.28 -14.88 -5.99
CA THR A 171 -5.62 -14.29 -7.16
C THR A 171 -4.11 -14.38 -6.96
N PHE A 172 -3.39 -14.87 -7.98
CA PHE A 172 -1.94 -15.00 -7.97
C PHE A 172 -1.29 -13.85 -8.73
N LEU A 173 -0.35 -13.19 -8.08
CA LEU A 173 0.37 -12.05 -8.63
C LEU A 173 1.82 -12.43 -8.93
N THR A 174 2.22 -12.24 -10.18
CA THR A 174 3.62 -12.28 -10.60
C THR A 174 4.16 -10.86 -10.59
N VAL A 175 5.21 -10.60 -9.82
CA VAL A 175 5.75 -9.25 -9.61
C VAL A 175 7.12 -9.14 -10.24
N GLN A 176 7.31 -8.14 -11.10
CA GLN A 176 8.51 -7.90 -11.89
C GLN A 176 8.83 -6.39 -11.91
N SER A 177 10.03 -6.05 -12.35
CA SER A 177 10.42 -4.66 -12.65
C SER A 177 10.97 -4.55 -14.06
N ALA A 178 10.64 -3.46 -14.74
CA ALA A 178 11.17 -3.10 -16.05
C ALA A 178 12.45 -2.27 -15.97
N ASP A 179 12.77 -1.68 -14.81
CA ASP A 179 13.87 -0.72 -14.66
C ASP A 179 14.66 -0.89 -13.35
N VAL A 180 14.24 -0.27 -12.26
CA VAL A 180 14.91 -0.32 -10.95
C VAL A 180 14.11 -1.19 -9.96
N ALA A 181 14.62 -1.39 -8.76
CA ALA A 181 13.87 -2.06 -7.72
C ALA A 181 12.67 -1.21 -7.27
N HIS A 182 11.51 -1.86 -7.15
CA HIS A 182 10.28 -1.36 -6.55
C HIS A 182 9.76 -2.39 -5.54
N SER A 183 8.72 -2.09 -4.79
CA SER A 183 8.02 -3.10 -4.00
C SER A 183 6.51 -2.86 -4.08
N PHE A 184 5.78 -3.86 -4.54
CA PHE A 184 4.33 -3.82 -4.62
C PHE A 184 3.72 -4.06 -3.25
N TRP A 185 2.87 -3.14 -2.79
CA TRP A 185 2.26 -3.27 -1.48
C TRP A 185 0.88 -2.62 -1.38
N ILE A 186 -0.11 -3.43 -1.03
CA ILE A 186 -1.45 -2.99 -0.62
C ILE A 186 -1.68 -3.56 0.78
N PRO A 187 -1.46 -2.78 1.85
CA PRO A 187 -1.36 -3.25 3.23
C PRO A 187 -2.55 -4.10 3.72
N GLN A 188 -3.75 -3.80 3.24
CA GLN A 188 -4.98 -4.51 3.62
C GLN A 188 -5.15 -5.86 2.91
N LEU A 189 -4.39 -6.12 1.83
CA LEU A 189 -4.52 -7.33 1.03
C LEU A 189 -3.40 -8.34 1.25
N ALA A 190 -2.15 -7.89 1.40
CA ALA A 190 -1.00 -8.78 1.62
C ALA A 190 0.21 -8.04 2.20
N GLY A 191 1.29 -8.77 2.52
CA GLY A 191 2.61 -8.23 2.71
C GLY A 191 3.18 -7.62 1.44
N LYS A 192 4.24 -6.80 1.54
CA LYS A 192 4.95 -6.27 0.38
C LYS A 192 5.70 -7.37 -0.37
N MET A 193 5.82 -7.20 -1.69
CA MET A 193 6.62 -8.07 -2.55
C MET A 193 7.51 -7.23 -3.45
N ASP A 194 8.81 -7.47 -3.39
CA ASP A 194 9.78 -6.70 -4.16
C ASP A 194 9.70 -7.04 -5.64
N ALA A 195 9.67 -6.00 -6.47
CA ALA A 195 9.78 -6.03 -7.92
C ALA A 195 11.24 -5.74 -8.29
N ILE A 196 12.00 -6.78 -8.63
CA ILE A 196 13.44 -6.70 -8.86
C ILE A 196 13.73 -6.93 -10.34
N PRO A 197 14.57 -6.11 -10.99
CA PRO A 197 14.97 -6.32 -12.38
C PRO A 197 15.52 -7.74 -12.60
N ASN A 198 15.11 -8.37 -13.69
CA ASN A 198 15.50 -9.72 -14.09
C ASN A 198 15.14 -10.84 -13.08
N LYS A 199 14.28 -10.54 -12.09
CA LYS A 199 13.79 -11.54 -11.14
C LYS A 199 12.26 -11.54 -11.11
N THR A 200 11.69 -12.73 -11.12
CA THR A 200 10.24 -12.93 -10.97
C THR A 200 9.93 -13.34 -9.54
N ASN A 201 9.24 -12.49 -8.81
CA ASN A 201 8.69 -12.79 -7.50
C ASN A 201 7.19 -13.10 -7.61
N ARG A 202 6.63 -13.77 -6.61
CA ARG A 202 5.22 -14.18 -6.60
C ARG A 202 4.62 -13.92 -5.24
N LEU A 203 3.38 -13.46 -5.21
CA LEU A 203 2.53 -13.42 -4.03
C LEU A 203 1.10 -13.77 -4.42
N TRP A 204 0.25 -13.95 -3.45
CA TRP A 204 -1.17 -14.17 -3.67
C TRP A 204 -1.97 -13.29 -2.74
N ILE A 205 -3.17 -12.96 -3.16
CA ILE A 205 -4.17 -12.25 -2.37
C ILE A 205 -5.48 -13.04 -2.44
N GLU A 206 -6.26 -12.95 -1.39
CA GLU A 206 -7.58 -13.55 -1.32
C GLU A 206 -8.53 -12.55 -0.66
N PRO A 207 -8.99 -11.54 -1.42
CA PRO A 207 -9.88 -10.52 -0.89
C PRO A 207 -11.22 -11.12 -0.45
N LEU A 208 -11.66 -10.80 0.76
CA LEU A 208 -12.89 -11.31 1.36
C LEU A 208 -14.03 -10.28 1.35
N GLN A 209 -13.73 -9.03 0.99
CA GLN A 209 -14.70 -7.94 0.96
C GLN A 209 -14.49 -7.09 -0.30
N PRO A 210 -15.58 -6.78 -1.06
CA PRO A 210 -15.52 -5.81 -2.14
C PRO A 210 -15.13 -4.42 -1.60
N GLY A 211 -14.49 -3.62 -2.44
CA GLY A 211 -14.08 -2.27 -2.06
C GLY A 211 -12.83 -1.79 -2.80
N THR A 212 -12.40 -0.58 -2.47
CA THR A 212 -11.22 0.05 -3.03
C THR A 212 -10.14 0.19 -1.96
N TYR A 213 -8.97 -0.38 -2.21
CA TYR A 213 -7.86 -0.48 -1.28
C TYR A 213 -6.62 0.18 -1.85
N VAL A 214 -6.07 1.16 -1.12
CA VAL A 214 -4.92 1.94 -1.56
C VAL A 214 -3.63 1.19 -1.28
N GLY A 215 -2.72 1.24 -2.25
CA GLY A 215 -1.36 0.72 -2.17
C GLY A 215 -0.33 1.77 -2.59
N GLN A 216 0.92 1.41 -2.40
CA GLN A 216 2.06 2.28 -2.70
C GLN A 216 3.29 1.45 -3.07
N CYS A 217 4.26 2.08 -3.72
CA CYS A 217 5.59 1.52 -3.81
C CYS A 217 6.24 1.52 -2.42
N ALA A 218 6.82 0.40 -2.01
CA ALA A 218 7.42 0.21 -0.69
C ALA A 218 8.94 -0.08 -0.74
N GLU A 219 9.59 0.24 -1.88
CA GLU A 219 11.05 0.23 -2.05
C GLU A 219 11.48 1.49 -2.79
N TYR A 220 12.53 2.16 -2.30
CA TYR A 220 12.97 3.44 -2.89
C TYR A 220 13.39 3.26 -4.35
N CYS A 221 12.65 3.89 -5.25
CA CYS A 221 12.80 3.78 -6.69
C CYS A 221 13.14 5.11 -7.40
N GLY A 222 13.51 6.14 -6.66
CA GLY A 222 13.86 7.46 -7.19
C GLY A 222 12.95 8.58 -6.70
N ILE A 223 13.02 9.75 -7.34
CA ILE A 223 12.41 10.99 -6.85
C ILE A 223 10.88 10.96 -6.72
N GLN A 224 10.20 10.09 -7.47
CA GLN A 224 8.75 9.92 -7.41
C GLN A 224 8.34 8.65 -6.67
N HIS A 225 9.22 8.10 -5.82
CA HIS A 225 8.88 6.96 -4.99
C HIS A 225 7.58 7.16 -4.18
N ALA A 226 7.42 8.31 -3.53
CA ALA A 226 6.21 8.65 -2.78
C ALA A 226 4.98 8.93 -3.68
N GLY A 227 5.20 9.27 -4.95
CA GLY A 227 4.16 9.52 -5.96
C GLY A 227 3.89 8.30 -6.87
N MET A 228 4.38 7.11 -6.51
CA MET A 228 4.12 5.86 -7.21
C MET A 228 3.09 5.04 -6.43
N LEU A 229 1.84 5.51 -6.51
CA LEU A 229 0.70 4.89 -5.85
C LEU A 229 0.01 3.87 -6.75
N LEU A 230 -0.82 3.03 -6.16
CA LEU A 230 -1.71 2.12 -6.85
C LEU A 230 -2.98 1.90 -6.03
N THR A 231 -3.97 1.29 -6.68
CA THR A 231 -5.24 0.94 -6.04
C THR A 231 -5.62 -0.47 -6.41
N ALA A 232 -6.14 -1.26 -5.47
CA ALA A 232 -6.87 -2.48 -5.79
C ALA A 232 -8.37 -2.20 -5.71
N VAL A 233 -9.07 -2.56 -6.77
CA VAL A 233 -10.54 -2.53 -6.85
C VAL A 233 -11.02 -3.98 -6.76
N VAL A 234 -11.55 -4.34 -5.61
CA VAL A 234 -12.11 -5.67 -5.37
C VAL A 234 -13.59 -5.63 -5.71
N HIS A 235 -13.96 -6.37 -6.72
CA HIS A 235 -15.32 -6.45 -7.26
C HIS A 235 -16.08 -7.66 -6.70
N SER A 236 -17.41 -7.61 -6.74
CA SER A 236 -18.19 -8.85 -6.77
C SER A 236 -17.84 -9.65 -8.05
N GLN A 237 -18.16 -10.94 -8.09
CA GLN A 237 -17.89 -11.80 -9.26
C GLN A 237 -18.52 -11.23 -10.56
N ASP A 238 -19.76 -10.77 -10.46
CA ASP A 238 -20.50 -10.23 -11.62
C ASP A 238 -19.91 -8.88 -12.08
N GLU A 239 -19.48 -8.03 -11.14
CA GLU A 239 -18.83 -6.75 -11.47
C GLU A 239 -17.48 -6.98 -12.12
N PHE A 240 -16.68 -7.93 -11.62
CA PHE A 240 -15.41 -8.30 -12.24
C PHE A 240 -15.60 -8.79 -13.67
N THR A 241 -16.60 -9.65 -13.89
CA THR A 241 -16.92 -10.16 -15.24
C THR A 241 -17.31 -9.02 -16.18
N ARG A 242 -18.13 -8.07 -15.73
CA ARG A 242 -18.51 -6.91 -16.53
C ARG A 242 -17.31 -5.99 -16.81
N TRP A 243 -16.47 -5.74 -15.80
CA TRP A 243 -15.25 -4.97 -15.96
C TRP A 243 -14.32 -5.62 -16.99
N ALA A 244 -14.07 -6.90 -16.87
CA ALA A 244 -13.20 -7.64 -17.80
C ALA A 244 -13.73 -7.57 -19.25
N ALA A 245 -15.03 -7.78 -19.45
CA ALA A 245 -15.65 -7.67 -20.76
C ALA A 245 -15.54 -6.25 -21.34
N ALA A 246 -15.69 -5.21 -20.50
CA ALA A 246 -15.50 -3.82 -20.92
C ALA A 246 -14.05 -3.52 -21.31
N GLN A 247 -13.06 -4.06 -20.59
CA GLN A 247 -11.63 -3.88 -20.91
C GLN A 247 -11.18 -4.67 -22.13
N GLN A 248 -11.88 -5.73 -22.51
CA GLN A 248 -11.62 -6.50 -23.74
C GLN A 248 -12.26 -5.86 -24.98
N ALA A 249 -13.20 -4.96 -24.80
CA ALA A 249 -13.84 -4.26 -25.89
C ALA A 249 -12.86 -3.22 -26.51
N PRO A 250 -12.98 -2.92 -27.82
CA PRO A 250 -12.25 -1.81 -28.41
C PRO A 250 -12.57 -0.48 -27.72
N ALA A 251 -11.59 0.42 -27.66
CA ALA A 251 -11.83 1.77 -27.17
C ALA A 251 -12.96 2.45 -27.96
N ARG A 252 -13.88 3.08 -27.25
CA ARG A 252 -14.93 3.87 -27.90
C ARG A 252 -14.31 5.12 -28.51
N ASN A 253 -14.66 5.40 -29.75
CA ASN A 253 -14.27 6.61 -30.48
C ASN A 253 -15.55 7.40 -30.81
N ASP A 254 -16.25 7.88 -29.79
CA ASP A 254 -17.48 8.62 -29.96
C ASP A 254 -17.18 10.10 -30.30
N GLY A 255 -17.71 10.60 -31.42
CA GLY A 255 -17.62 12.01 -31.81
C GLY A 255 -16.55 12.33 -32.87
N ASP A 256 -16.55 13.61 -33.31
CA ASP A 256 -15.55 14.13 -34.27
C ASP A 256 -14.23 14.49 -33.57
N VAL A 257 -13.44 13.47 -33.28
CA VAL A 257 -12.14 13.60 -32.60
C VAL A 257 -10.96 13.26 -33.52
N GLN A 258 -11.19 13.28 -34.83
CA GLN A 258 -10.23 12.87 -35.83
C GLN A 258 -8.91 13.69 -35.77
N ARG A 259 -8.99 15.01 -35.49
CA ARG A 259 -7.79 15.84 -35.34
C ARG A 259 -6.95 15.42 -34.15
N GLY A 260 -7.57 15.20 -32.97
CA GLY A 260 -6.89 14.71 -31.77
C GLY A 260 -6.27 13.33 -31.97
N ARG A 261 -6.97 12.41 -32.67
CA ARG A 261 -6.41 11.11 -33.04
C ARG A 261 -5.22 11.23 -33.97
N THR A 262 -5.29 12.12 -34.97
CA THR A 262 -4.17 12.38 -35.87
C THR A 262 -2.96 12.96 -35.14
N LEU A 263 -3.19 13.91 -34.22
CA LEU A 263 -2.14 14.45 -33.35
C LEU A 263 -1.49 13.36 -32.48
N PHE A 264 -2.28 12.49 -31.84
CA PHE A 264 -1.77 11.39 -31.06
C PHE A 264 -0.84 10.48 -31.87
N MET A 265 -1.18 10.21 -33.11
CA MET A 265 -0.40 9.34 -34.00
C MET A 265 0.81 10.05 -34.63
N SER A 266 0.74 11.35 -34.91
CA SER A 266 1.82 12.12 -35.54
C SER A 266 2.86 12.65 -34.55
N LEU A 267 2.48 12.83 -33.30
CA LEU A 267 3.36 13.20 -32.22
C LEU A 267 4.01 11.95 -31.58
N ALA A 268 4.92 12.15 -30.64
CA ALA A 268 5.60 11.04 -29.94
C ALA A 268 4.68 10.20 -29.02
N CYS A 269 3.39 10.52 -28.88
CA CYS A 269 2.46 9.84 -27.99
C CYS A 269 2.37 8.33 -28.28
N SER A 270 2.15 7.98 -29.56
CA SER A 270 2.02 6.59 -30.03
C SER A 270 3.32 5.77 -29.95
N SER A 271 4.47 6.44 -29.81
CA SER A 271 5.77 5.77 -29.62
C SER A 271 5.95 5.24 -28.19
N CYS A 272 5.25 5.85 -27.22
CA CYS A 272 5.33 5.48 -25.81
C CYS A 272 4.06 4.78 -25.31
N HIS A 273 2.90 5.07 -25.89
CA HIS A 273 1.60 4.58 -25.43
C HIS A 273 0.91 3.69 -26.46
N THR A 274 0.28 2.64 -25.98
CA THR A 274 -0.63 1.81 -26.78
C THR A 274 -2.05 2.38 -26.69
N VAL A 275 -2.76 2.39 -27.84
CA VAL A 275 -4.21 2.47 -27.95
C VAL A 275 -4.66 1.36 -28.89
N GLN A 276 -5.32 0.34 -28.40
CA GLN A 276 -5.76 -0.82 -29.19
C GLN A 276 -6.68 -0.40 -30.34
N GLY A 277 -6.52 -1.07 -31.49
CA GLY A 277 -7.24 -0.68 -32.71
C GLY A 277 -6.66 0.52 -33.45
N THR A 278 -5.48 1.00 -33.04
CA THR A 278 -4.68 2.00 -33.73
C THR A 278 -3.26 1.47 -33.99
N PRO A 279 -2.47 2.12 -34.88
CA PRO A 279 -1.04 1.81 -35.02
C PRO A 279 -0.18 2.11 -33.79
N GLY A 280 -0.71 2.84 -32.78
CA GLY A 280 0.00 3.15 -31.54
C GLY A 280 0.21 1.90 -30.69
N ASN A 281 1.45 1.44 -30.56
CA ASN A 281 1.84 0.22 -29.86
C ASN A 281 3.02 0.40 -28.90
N GLY A 282 3.30 1.64 -28.49
CA GLY A 282 4.34 1.97 -27.52
C GLY A 282 4.07 1.38 -26.16
N VAL A 283 5.11 0.82 -25.51
CA VAL A 283 5.03 0.12 -24.21
C VAL A 283 5.86 0.81 -23.12
N PHE A 284 6.44 1.97 -23.42
CA PHE A 284 7.22 2.75 -22.46
C PHE A 284 6.35 3.50 -21.46
N GLY A 285 5.16 3.90 -21.86
CA GLY A 285 4.11 4.50 -21.04
C GLY A 285 2.91 3.57 -20.89
N PRO A 286 1.95 3.90 -20.02
CA PRO A 286 0.73 3.12 -19.83
C PRO A 286 -0.06 2.92 -21.13
N ASP A 287 -0.70 1.73 -21.27
CA ASP A 287 -1.75 1.52 -22.26
C ASP A 287 -2.91 2.51 -21.99
N LEU A 288 -3.35 3.24 -23.00
CA LEU A 288 -4.38 4.27 -22.91
C LEU A 288 -5.73 3.84 -23.47
N THR A 289 -5.87 2.60 -23.94
CA THR A 289 -7.10 2.11 -24.59
C THR A 289 -8.36 2.42 -23.78
N HIS A 290 -8.28 2.25 -22.46
CA HIS A 290 -9.36 2.54 -21.53
C HIS A 290 -8.94 3.59 -20.48
N LEU A 291 -8.28 4.66 -20.92
CA LEU A 291 -7.76 5.71 -20.03
C LEU A 291 -8.83 6.26 -19.09
N MET A 292 -10.01 6.59 -19.63
CA MET A 292 -11.07 7.23 -18.86
C MET A 292 -11.91 6.26 -18.01
N SER A 293 -11.60 4.97 -18.04
CA SER A 293 -12.16 4.01 -17.08
C SER A 293 -11.42 4.00 -15.73
N ARG A 294 -10.24 4.62 -15.67
CA ARG A 294 -9.42 4.70 -14.46
C ARG A 294 -9.86 5.84 -13.58
N ALA A 295 -9.76 5.67 -12.27
CA ALA A 295 -10.11 6.70 -11.28
C ALA A 295 -9.06 7.82 -11.18
N THR A 296 -7.78 7.50 -11.49
CA THR A 296 -6.66 8.42 -11.27
C THR A 296 -5.70 8.54 -12.44
N LEU A 297 -4.98 9.66 -12.49
CA LEU A 297 -3.87 9.94 -13.40
C LEU A 297 -2.55 9.98 -12.63
N GLY A 298 -1.43 9.79 -13.35
CA GLY A 298 -0.08 9.95 -12.83
C GLY A 298 0.30 8.97 -11.71
N ALA A 299 -0.26 7.75 -11.71
CA ALA A 299 -0.11 6.75 -10.65
C ALA A 299 -0.67 7.23 -9.29
N GLY A 300 -1.93 7.66 -9.28
CA GLY A 300 -2.63 8.05 -8.07
C GLY A 300 -2.40 9.49 -7.62
N VAL A 301 -1.65 10.30 -8.37
CA VAL A 301 -1.31 11.68 -7.98
C VAL A 301 -2.53 12.60 -8.04
N MET A 302 -3.44 12.37 -8.97
CA MET A 302 -4.64 13.21 -9.13
C MET A 302 -5.84 12.43 -9.65
N PRO A 303 -7.08 12.89 -9.39
CA PRO A 303 -8.28 12.32 -10.00
C PRO A 303 -8.24 12.40 -11.54
N ASN A 304 -8.76 11.38 -12.20
CA ASN A 304 -8.93 11.35 -13.64
C ASN A 304 -10.16 12.17 -14.04
N SER A 305 -9.95 13.44 -14.36
CA SER A 305 -10.97 14.36 -14.82
C SER A 305 -10.54 15.07 -16.10
N PRO A 306 -11.46 15.61 -16.91
CA PRO A 306 -11.11 16.35 -18.11
C PRO A 306 -10.11 17.49 -17.86
N GLU A 307 -10.28 18.21 -16.75
CA GLU A 307 -9.38 19.31 -16.36
C GLU A 307 -7.98 18.78 -16.01
N ASN A 308 -7.89 17.72 -15.19
CA ASN A 308 -6.61 17.16 -14.78
C ASN A 308 -5.91 16.48 -15.95
N LEU A 309 -6.64 15.82 -16.86
CA LEU A 309 -6.07 15.24 -18.07
C LEU A 309 -5.45 16.35 -18.94
N ARG A 310 -6.18 17.46 -19.15
CA ARG A 310 -5.65 18.60 -19.90
C ARG A 310 -4.38 19.18 -19.27
N ARG A 311 -4.38 19.39 -17.94
CA ARG A 311 -3.19 19.86 -17.21
C ARG A 311 -2.01 18.88 -17.31
N TRP A 312 -2.30 17.58 -17.26
CA TRP A 312 -1.29 16.53 -17.43
C TRP A 312 -0.67 16.56 -18.82
N LEU A 313 -1.45 16.74 -19.87
CA LEU A 313 -0.97 16.83 -21.25
C LEU A 313 -0.15 18.10 -21.50
N ASP A 314 -0.52 19.20 -20.87
CA ASP A 314 0.19 20.48 -20.99
C ASP A 314 1.58 20.40 -20.34
N ASN A 315 1.65 19.98 -19.08
CA ASN A 315 2.94 19.89 -18.38
C ASN A 315 2.95 18.80 -17.30
N PRO A 316 3.29 17.54 -17.66
CA PRO A 316 3.34 16.44 -16.71
C PRO A 316 4.33 16.68 -15.55
N THR A 317 5.48 17.30 -15.84
CA THR A 317 6.52 17.51 -14.82
C THR A 317 6.17 18.57 -13.78
N ALA A 318 5.28 19.51 -14.10
CA ALA A 318 4.74 20.46 -13.13
C ALA A 318 3.82 19.79 -12.10
N LEU A 319 3.17 18.68 -12.48
CA LEU A 319 2.24 17.93 -11.62
C LEU A 319 2.93 16.76 -10.91
N LYS A 320 3.92 16.15 -11.58
CA LYS A 320 4.71 15.02 -11.07
C LYS A 320 6.17 15.26 -11.44
N GLN A 321 6.92 15.88 -10.54
CA GLN A 321 8.31 16.27 -10.78
C GLN A 321 9.15 15.06 -11.20
N GLY A 322 9.86 15.20 -12.35
CA GLY A 322 10.68 14.12 -12.91
C GLY A 322 9.89 13.03 -13.65
N ALA A 323 8.59 13.24 -13.93
CA ALA A 323 7.85 12.37 -14.84
C ALA A 323 8.61 12.22 -16.18
N LEU A 324 8.71 10.98 -16.67
CA LEU A 324 9.40 10.67 -17.92
C LEU A 324 8.62 11.10 -19.17
N MET A 325 7.31 11.33 -19.03
CA MET A 325 6.48 11.90 -20.09
C MET A 325 6.87 13.35 -20.33
N PRO A 326 7.34 13.72 -21.54
CA PRO A 326 7.76 15.09 -21.83
C PRO A 326 6.56 16.03 -22.01
N ALA A 327 6.75 17.32 -21.72
CA ALA A 327 5.83 18.37 -22.13
C ALA A 327 5.99 18.62 -23.65
N MET A 328 4.92 18.37 -24.41
CA MET A 328 4.96 18.41 -25.89
C MET A 328 4.87 19.82 -26.46
N LYS A 329 4.69 20.85 -25.63
CA LYS A 329 4.56 22.28 -26.04
C LYS A 329 3.45 22.47 -27.07
N LEU A 330 2.30 21.86 -26.86
CA LEU A 330 1.14 21.94 -27.73
C LEU A 330 0.55 23.36 -27.75
N SER A 331 0.06 23.79 -28.91
CA SER A 331 -0.78 24.97 -28.97
C SER A 331 -2.11 24.75 -28.22
N PRO A 332 -2.82 25.80 -27.80
CA PRO A 332 -4.12 25.66 -27.13
C PRO A 332 -5.14 24.82 -27.93
N GLU A 333 -5.12 24.92 -29.26
CA GLU A 333 -5.99 24.13 -30.15
C GLU A 333 -5.61 22.65 -30.14
N GLU A 334 -4.31 22.34 -30.36
CA GLU A 334 -3.81 20.97 -30.33
C GLU A 334 -4.06 20.30 -28.98
N LEU A 335 -3.86 21.03 -27.88
CA LEU A 335 -4.12 20.54 -26.54
C LEU A 335 -5.61 20.23 -26.33
N ASN A 336 -6.52 21.05 -26.84
CA ASN A 336 -7.95 20.81 -26.80
C ASN A 336 -8.35 19.58 -27.64
N ASP A 337 -7.87 19.50 -28.89
CA ASP A 337 -8.16 18.38 -29.79
C ASP A 337 -7.64 17.05 -29.23
N LEU A 338 -6.40 17.03 -28.73
CA LEU A 338 -5.81 15.83 -28.11
C LEU A 338 -6.58 15.43 -26.84
N THR A 339 -6.91 16.39 -25.99
CA THR A 339 -7.71 16.13 -24.79
C THR A 339 -9.08 15.54 -25.16
N ALA A 340 -9.78 16.12 -26.16
CA ALA A 340 -11.07 15.64 -26.62
C ALA A 340 -10.98 14.18 -27.12
N TYR A 341 -9.95 13.84 -27.88
CA TYR A 341 -9.71 12.44 -28.30
C TYR A 341 -9.50 11.50 -27.11
N LEU A 342 -8.60 11.85 -26.18
CA LEU A 342 -8.28 10.97 -25.04
C LEU A 342 -9.48 10.78 -24.09
N LEU A 343 -10.38 11.74 -23.98
CA LEU A 343 -11.63 11.64 -23.22
C LEU A 343 -12.60 10.59 -23.79
N THR A 344 -12.46 10.18 -25.05
CA THR A 344 -13.28 9.12 -25.64
C THR A 344 -12.80 7.72 -25.32
N LEU A 345 -11.57 7.55 -24.84
CA LEU A 345 -10.93 6.25 -24.57
C LEU A 345 -11.50 5.62 -23.27
N ARG A 346 -12.63 4.95 -23.38
CA ARG A 346 -13.38 4.32 -22.28
C ARG A 346 -13.53 2.83 -22.48
#